data_7a253744aa61e500887275fa5342c19a
#
_entry.id   7a253744aa61e500887275fa5342c19a
#
_cell.length_a   1.000
_cell.length_b   1.000
_cell.length_c   1.000
_cell.angle_alpha   90.00
_cell.angle_beta   90.00
_cell.angle_gamma   90.00
#
_symmetry.space_group_name_H-M   'P 1'
#
loop_
_entity.id
_entity.type
_entity.pdbx_description
1 polymer ?
#
loop_
_entity_poly.entity_id
_entity_poly.type
_entity_poly.pdbx_seq_one_letter_code
_entity_poly.pdbx_strand_id
1 'polypeptide(L)'
;MSDNVAKYVYWIATGLVALVYLGAAAFYISSHDMVAGMYREVLGYPTYIIWPLAILKIVGAVVILWRPSAVLADWAYAAMFWHLVLAFGAHVGAGDPGWSPALATWVLLIVSWLTANRVRAVKSAYAPAVPAAPIWSAAELPRGCP
;
A
#
# COMPACT_ATOMS: atom_id res chain seq x y z
N MET A 1 14.43 -15.32 -0.13
CA MET A 1 13.04 -15.53 0.32
C MET A 1 12.35 -16.42 -0.71
N SER A 2 11.76 -17.55 -0.32
CA SER A 2 11.04 -18.42 -1.25
C SER A 2 9.83 -17.68 -1.85
N ASP A 3 9.42 -18.08 -3.07
CA ASP A 3 8.29 -17.40 -3.75
C ASP A 3 6.98 -17.48 -2.96
N ASN A 4 6.77 -18.59 -2.25
CA ASN A 4 5.59 -18.75 -1.41
C ASN A 4 5.58 -17.77 -0.23
N VAL A 5 6.71 -17.60 0.46
CA VAL A 5 6.84 -16.64 1.55
C VAL A 5 6.60 -15.22 1.03
N ALA A 6 7.14 -14.85 -0.13
CA ALA A 6 6.92 -13.53 -0.73
C ALA A 6 5.45 -13.28 -1.05
N LYS A 7 4.71 -14.29 -1.51
CA LYS A 7 3.27 -14.20 -1.77
C LYS A 7 2.47 -13.99 -0.47
N TYR A 8 2.79 -14.72 0.59
CA TYR A 8 2.14 -14.51 1.89
C TYR A 8 2.42 -13.11 2.45
N VAL A 9 3.69 -12.68 2.41
CA VAL A 9 4.08 -11.33 2.85
C VAL A 9 3.31 -10.26 2.07
N TYR A 10 3.22 -10.41 0.75
CA TYR A 10 2.43 -9.50 -0.09
C TYR A 10 0.98 -9.42 0.36
N TRP A 11 0.29 -10.55 0.49
CA TRP A 11 -1.14 -10.56 0.80
C TRP A 11 -1.45 -10.06 2.21
N ILE A 12 -0.59 -10.39 3.19
CA ILE A 12 -0.72 -9.90 4.56
C ILE A 12 -0.52 -8.39 4.58
N ALA A 13 0.57 -7.89 4.00
CA ALA A 13 0.86 -6.46 3.98
C ALA A 13 -0.21 -5.66 3.22
N THR A 14 -0.63 -6.14 2.04
CA THR A 14 -1.67 -5.48 1.23
C THR A 14 -3.02 -5.49 1.95
N GLY A 15 -3.40 -6.60 2.57
CA GLY A 15 -4.65 -6.72 3.33
C GLY A 15 -4.68 -5.78 4.52
N LEU A 16 -3.59 -5.67 5.27
CA LEU A 16 -3.48 -4.74 6.40
C LEU A 16 -3.55 -3.27 5.95
N VAL A 17 -2.84 -2.90 4.87
CA VAL A 17 -2.94 -1.56 4.29
C VAL A 17 -4.36 -1.25 3.86
N ALA A 18 -5.01 -2.16 3.13
CA ALA A 18 -6.38 -1.97 2.69
C ALA A 18 -7.36 -1.84 3.88
N LEU A 19 -7.18 -2.65 4.93
CA LEU A 19 -7.99 -2.59 6.14
C LEU A 19 -7.88 -1.22 6.83
N VAL A 20 -6.65 -0.70 6.98
CA VAL A 20 -6.41 0.62 7.58
C VAL A 20 -7.03 1.72 6.73
N TYR A 21 -6.87 1.67 5.40
CA TYR A 21 -7.41 2.69 4.50
C TYR A 21 -8.94 2.68 4.46
N LEU A 22 -9.56 1.51 4.38
CA LEU A 22 -11.03 1.37 4.40
C LEU A 22 -11.60 1.74 5.77
N GLY A 23 -10.95 1.32 6.86
CA GLY A 23 -11.34 1.70 8.22
C GLY A 23 -11.25 3.22 8.44
N ALA A 24 -10.17 3.85 7.98
CA ALA A 24 -10.03 5.31 8.05
C ALA A 24 -11.08 6.03 7.19
N ALA A 25 -11.39 5.53 5.98
CA ALA A 25 -12.44 6.09 5.14
C ALA A 25 -13.82 5.96 5.80
N ALA A 26 -14.12 4.80 6.36
CA ALA A 26 -15.36 4.57 7.09
C ALA A 26 -15.49 5.52 8.29
N PHE A 27 -14.39 5.72 9.04
CA PHE A 27 -14.35 6.67 10.15
C PHE A 27 -14.56 8.13 9.67
N TYR A 28 -13.96 8.53 8.54
CA TYR A 28 -14.14 9.86 7.96
C TYR A 28 -15.60 10.13 7.57
N ILE A 29 -16.31 9.10 7.11
CA ILE A 29 -17.71 9.20 6.68
C ILE A 29 -18.65 9.17 7.89
N SER A 30 -18.45 8.23 8.81
CA SER A 30 -19.36 7.99 9.96
C SER A 30 -19.21 9.03 11.08
N SER A 31 -18.02 9.60 11.25
CA SER A 31 -17.68 10.54 12.32
C SER A 31 -17.17 11.87 11.76
N HIS A 32 -17.81 12.35 10.69
CA HIS A 32 -17.36 13.51 9.91
C HIS A 32 -17.08 14.74 10.77
N ASP A 33 -17.97 15.08 11.71
CA ASP A 33 -17.84 16.29 12.54
C ASP A 33 -16.62 16.20 13.48
N MET A 34 -16.36 15.02 14.05
CA MET A 34 -15.18 14.78 14.87
C MET A 34 -13.90 14.92 14.04
N VAL A 35 -13.89 14.32 12.85
CA VAL A 35 -12.75 14.40 11.91
C VAL A 35 -12.54 15.85 11.47
N ALA A 36 -13.62 16.59 11.20
CA ALA A 36 -13.56 18.02 10.82
C ALA A 36 -12.97 18.88 11.94
N GLY A 37 -13.33 18.61 13.20
CA GLY A 37 -12.71 19.24 14.36
C GLY A 37 -11.21 18.97 14.43
N MET A 38 -10.80 17.70 14.32
CA MET A 38 -9.38 17.34 14.32
C MET A 38 -8.59 18.00 13.20
N TYR A 39 -9.14 18.03 11.97
CA TYR A 39 -8.50 18.67 10.83
C TYR A 39 -8.29 20.18 11.03
N ARG A 40 -9.30 20.87 11.57
CA ARG A 40 -9.26 22.33 11.78
C ARG A 40 -8.40 22.72 12.97
N GLU A 41 -8.57 22.04 14.12
CA GLU A 41 -8.04 22.49 15.41
C GLU A 41 -6.67 21.89 15.71
N VAL A 42 -6.41 20.64 15.27
CA VAL A 42 -5.16 19.94 15.55
C VAL A 42 -4.19 20.01 14.38
N LEU A 43 -4.66 19.67 13.17
CA LEU A 43 -3.80 19.58 11.99
C LEU A 43 -3.69 20.89 11.19
N GLY A 44 -4.60 21.87 11.41
CA GLY A 44 -4.61 23.14 10.68
C GLY A 44 -5.01 23.03 9.20
N TYR A 45 -5.72 21.95 8.82
CA TYR A 45 -6.17 21.72 7.45
C TYR A 45 -7.62 22.11 7.22
N PRO A 46 -7.99 22.55 6.00
CA PRO A 46 -9.36 22.84 5.63
C PRO A 46 -10.21 21.56 5.56
N THR A 47 -11.43 21.64 6.08
CA THR A 47 -12.31 20.46 6.23
C THR A 47 -12.87 19.92 4.93
N TYR A 48 -12.87 20.69 3.84
CA TYR A 48 -13.36 20.22 2.53
C TYR A 48 -12.55 19.06 1.95
N ILE A 49 -11.30 18.88 2.41
CA ILE A 49 -10.44 17.78 1.91
C ILE A 49 -10.85 16.42 2.46
N ILE A 50 -11.68 16.32 3.49
CA ILE A 50 -12.08 15.08 4.14
C ILE A 50 -12.78 14.14 3.15
N TRP A 51 -13.74 14.65 2.39
CA TRP A 51 -14.48 13.85 1.41
C TRP A 51 -13.60 13.33 0.26
N PRO A 52 -12.81 14.17 -0.43
CA PRO A 52 -11.85 13.68 -1.41
C PRO A 52 -10.89 12.64 -0.85
N LEU A 53 -10.38 12.84 0.37
CA LEU A 53 -9.48 11.86 1.00
C LEU A 53 -10.17 10.56 1.33
N ALA A 54 -11.42 10.57 1.80
CA ALA A 54 -12.20 9.35 2.05
C ALA A 54 -12.38 8.55 0.75
N ILE A 55 -12.76 9.22 -0.35
CA ILE A 55 -12.92 8.60 -1.66
C ILE A 55 -11.60 8.02 -2.16
N LEU A 56 -10.51 8.80 -2.10
CA LEU A 56 -9.19 8.34 -2.55
C LEU A 56 -8.66 7.16 -1.72
N LYS A 57 -8.95 7.09 -0.43
CA LYS A 57 -8.63 5.95 0.43
C LYS A 57 -9.35 4.68 -0.03
N ILE A 58 -10.65 4.77 -0.35
CA ILE A 58 -11.44 3.65 -0.85
C ILE A 58 -10.89 3.19 -2.21
N VAL A 59 -10.71 4.13 -3.15
CA VAL A 59 -10.22 3.83 -4.49
C VAL A 59 -8.82 3.19 -4.42
N GLY A 60 -7.91 3.75 -3.64
CA GLY A 60 -6.56 3.21 -3.46
C GLY A 60 -6.59 1.77 -2.92
N ALA A 61 -7.36 1.51 -1.87
CA ALA A 61 -7.50 0.17 -1.28
C ALA A 61 -8.08 -0.83 -2.29
N VAL A 62 -9.14 -0.46 -3.01
CA VAL A 62 -9.77 -1.30 -4.04
C VAL A 62 -8.78 -1.62 -5.17
N VAL A 63 -8.04 -0.62 -5.65
CA VAL A 63 -7.08 -0.80 -6.76
C VAL A 63 -5.93 -1.73 -6.38
N ILE A 64 -5.37 -1.62 -5.18
CA ILE A 64 -4.26 -2.52 -4.76
C ILE A 64 -4.74 -3.95 -4.47
N LEU A 65 -6.00 -4.15 -4.08
CA LEU A 65 -6.60 -5.46 -3.88
C LEU A 65 -7.00 -6.12 -5.21
N TRP A 66 -7.73 -5.40 -6.07
CA TRP A 66 -8.25 -5.92 -7.33
C TRP A 66 -7.19 -6.00 -8.42
N ARG A 67 -6.26 -5.05 -8.46
CA ARG A 67 -5.14 -4.99 -9.42
C ARG A 67 -5.58 -5.04 -10.89
N PRO A 68 -6.48 -4.15 -11.32
CA PRO A 68 -7.05 -4.21 -12.67
C PRO A 68 -5.99 -4.03 -13.77
N SER A 69 -4.93 -3.29 -13.50
CA SER A 69 -3.74 -3.20 -14.35
C SER A 69 -2.48 -2.89 -13.51
N ALA A 70 -1.29 -3.24 -14.03
CA ALA A 70 -0.03 -2.94 -13.36
C ALA A 70 0.17 -1.43 -13.20
N VAL A 71 -0.13 -0.66 -14.24
CA VAL A 71 0.02 0.81 -14.25
C VAL A 71 -0.89 1.47 -13.21
N LEU A 72 -2.17 1.08 -13.16
CA LEU A 72 -3.11 1.66 -12.20
C LEU A 72 -2.74 1.30 -10.76
N ALA A 73 -2.27 0.06 -10.54
CA ALA A 73 -1.77 -0.34 -9.23
C ALA A 73 -0.53 0.48 -8.81
N ASP A 74 0.40 0.72 -9.72
CA ASP A 74 1.60 1.53 -9.44
C ASP A 74 1.24 2.98 -9.11
N TRP A 75 0.27 3.57 -9.80
CA TRP A 75 -0.25 4.90 -9.47
C TRP A 75 -0.90 4.93 -8.09
N ALA A 76 -1.67 3.89 -7.74
CA ALA A 76 -2.27 3.78 -6.42
C ALA A 76 -1.19 3.68 -5.33
N TYR A 77 -0.14 2.85 -5.51
CA TYR A 77 0.99 2.77 -4.59
C TYR A 77 1.71 4.11 -4.43
N ALA A 78 1.98 4.82 -5.52
CA ALA A 78 2.62 6.13 -5.48
C ALA A 78 1.77 7.17 -4.75
N ALA A 79 0.47 7.24 -5.05
CA ALA A 79 -0.46 8.17 -4.39
C ALA A 79 -0.59 7.86 -2.89
N MET A 80 -0.72 6.59 -2.52
CA MET A 80 -0.80 6.15 -1.12
C MET A 80 0.51 6.42 -0.37
N PHE A 81 1.66 6.23 -1.03
CA PHE A 81 2.98 6.54 -0.46
C PHE A 81 3.06 8.02 -0.06
N TRP A 82 2.79 8.92 -0.98
CA TRP A 82 2.86 10.36 -0.70
C TRP A 82 1.79 10.81 0.31
N HIS A 83 0.58 10.23 0.24
CA HIS A 83 -0.44 10.49 1.24
C HIS A 83 0.04 10.13 2.66
N LEU A 84 0.71 8.98 2.84
CA LEU A 84 1.22 8.54 4.15
C LEU A 84 2.42 9.38 4.63
N VAL A 85 3.29 9.84 3.72
CA VAL A 85 4.35 10.81 4.04
C VAL A 85 3.76 12.11 4.57
N LEU A 86 2.74 12.64 3.88
CA LEU A 86 2.08 13.87 4.30
C LEU A 86 1.31 13.68 5.61
N ALA A 87 0.61 12.56 5.78
CA ALA A 87 -0.11 12.25 7.01
C ALA A 87 0.87 12.13 8.20
N PHE A 88 1.98 11.41 8.02
CA PHE A 88 3.03 11.32 9.03
C PHE A 88 3.57 12.70 9.41
N GLY A 89 3.94 13.52 8.41
CA GLY A 89 4.45 14.88 8.64
C GLY A 89 3.45 15.79 9.34
N ALA A 90 2.17 15.71 8.99
CA ALA A 90 1.10 16.49 9.63
C ALA A 90 0.95 16.14 11.12
N HIS A 91 0.89 14.85 11.45
CA HIS A 91 0.76 14.41 12.85
C HIS A 91 2.02 14.74 13.68
N VAL A 92 3.22 14.56 13.11
CA VAL A 92 4.48 14.94 13.78
C VAL A 92 4.53 16.45 14.01
N GLY A 93 4.16 17.25 13.00
CA GLY A 93 4.13 18.71 13.12
C GLY A 93 3.13 19.24 14.13
N ALA A 94 2.01 18.54 14.30
CA ALA A 94 0.99 18.84 15.32
C ALA A 94 1.29 18.28 16.72
N GLY A 95 2.33 17.44 16.87
CA GLY A 95 2.60 16.74 18.12
C GLY A 95 1.55 15.69 18.51
N ASP A 96 0.78 15.21 17.55
CA ASP A 96 -0.32 14.27 17.72
C ASP A 96 0.14 12.81 17.56
N PRO A 97 -0.34 11.85 18.38
CA PRO A 97 0.08 10.45 18.34
C PRO A 97 -0.30 9.70 17.06
N GLY A 98 -1.15 10.28 16.20
CA GLY A 98 -1.55 9.72 14.90
C GLY A 98 -0.39 9.45 13.92
N TRP A 99 0.81 9.96 14.19
CA TRP A 99 2.00 9.65 13.39
C TRP A 99 2.38 8.17 13.41
N SER A 100 2.14 7.45 14.51
CA SER A 100 2.58 6.05 14.63
C SER A 100 1.79 5.09 13.72
N PRO A 101 0.45 5.12 13.62
CA PRO A 101 -0.27 4.32 12.65
C PRO A 101 0.00 4.74 11.20
N ALA A 102 0.28 6.02 10.94
CA ALA A 102 0.69 6.47 9.61
C ALA A 102 2.02 5.85 9.19
N LEU A 103 3.02 5.86 10.08
CA LEU A 103 4.32 5.24 9.84
C LEU A 103 4.22 3.72 9.65
N ALA A 104 3.48 3.04 10.52
CA ALA A 104 3.29 1.59 10.41
C ALA A 104 2.63 1.20 9.08
N THR A 105 1.59 1.93 8.65
CA THR A 105 0.93 1.70 7.37
C THR A 105 1.85 2.00 6.19
N TRP A 106 2.70 3.01 6.29
CA TRP A 106 3.69 3.35 5.27
C TRP A 106 4.71 2.23 5.08
N VAL A 107 5.25 1.66 6.17
CA VAL A 107 6.15 0.50 6.10
C VAL A 107 5.45 -0.70 5.45
N LEU A 108 4.20 -1.00 5.84
CA LEU A 108 3.42 -2.08 5.23
C LEU A 108 3.17 -1.85 3.74
N LEU A 109 2.92 -0.61 3.32
CA LEU A 109 2.74 -0.24 1.93
C LEU A 109 4.02 -0.51 1.11
N ILE A 110 5.18 -0.13 1.66
CA ILE A 110 6.48 -0.39 1.02
C ILE A 110 6.73 -1.90 0.89
N VAL A 111 6.49 -2.68 1.95
CA VAL A 111 6.64 -4.15 1.93
C VAL A 111 5.71 -4.78 0.89
N SER A 112 4.46 -4.33 0.82
CA SER A 112 3.49 -4.77 -0.19
C SER A 112 3.99 -4.48 -1.60
N TRP A 113 4.45 -3.26 -1.88
CA TRP A 113 4.98 -2.88 -3.18
C TRP A 113 6.25 -3.66 -3.58
N LEU A 114 7.20 -3.84 -2.65
CA LEU A 114 8.44 -4.59 -2.90
C LEU A 114 8.18 -6.06 -3.27
N THR A 115 7.08 -6.63 -2.80
CA THR A 115 6.70 -8.02 -3.08
C THR A 115 5.66 -8.16 -4.19
N ALA A 116 5.12 -7.04 -4.71
CA ALA A 116 4.00 -7.03 -5.65
C ALA A 116 4.27 -7.83 -6.94
N ASN A 117 5.47 -7.76 -7.51
CA ASN A 117 5.81 -8.50 -8.73
C ASN A 117 5.83 -10.02 -8.56
N ARG A 118 5.82 -10.54 -7.32
CA ARG A 118 5.71 -11.99 -7.05
C ARG A 118 4.31 -12.54 -7.33
N VAL A 119 3.30 -11.67 -7.28
CA VAL A 119 1.88 -12.05 -7.42
C VAL A 119 1.20 -11.50 -8.67
N ARG A 120 1.78 -10.49 -9.33
CA ARG A 120 1.21 -9.89 -10.54
C ARG A 120 1.38 -10.81 -11.74
N ALA A 121 0.32 -10.97 -12.54
CA ALA A 121 0.39 -11.65 -13.84
C ALA A 121 1.25 -10.84 -14.82
N VAL A 122 0.95 -9.54 -14.96
CA VAL A 122 1.78 -8.57 -15.71
C VAL A 122 2.68 -7.86 -14.72
N LYS A 123 4.00 -8.00 -14.91
CA LYS A 123 4.98 -7.40 -14.02
C LYS A 123 5.06 -5.88 -14.23
N SER A 124 5.23 -5.15 -13.15
CA SER A 124 5.53 -3.72 -13.21
C SER A 124 7.01 -3.50 -13.49
N ALA A 125 7.32 -2.50 -14.31
CA ALA A 125 8.69 -2.05 -14.53
C ALA A 125 9.26 -1.28 -13.32
N TYR A 126 8.40 -0.77 -12.46
CA TYR A 126 8.78 0.07 -11.31
C TYR A 126 8.94 -0.72 -10.01
N ALA A 127 8.21 -1.81 -9.83
CA ALA A 127 8.40 -2.68 -8.67
C ALA A 127 9.60 -3.63 -8.87
N PRO A 128 10.29 -4.07 -7.79
CA PRO A 128 11.45 -4.92 -7.91
C PRO A 128 11.19 -6.16 -8.77
N ALA A 129 12.12 -6.44 -9.68
CA ALA A 129 12.06 -7.62 -10.52
C ALA A 129 12.12 -8.89 -9.69
N VAL A 130 11.38 -9.92 -10.11
CA VAL A 130 11.57 -11.27 -9.60
C VAL A 130 12.91 -11.77 -10.16
N PRO A 131 13.90 -12.14 -9.32
CA PRO A 131 15.14 -12.71 -9.82
C PRO A 131 14.85 -13.87 -10.76
N ALA A 132 15.47 -13.90 -11.91
CA ALA A 132 15.44 -15.06 -12.79
C ALA A 132 15.98 -16.27 -12.03
N ALA A 133 15.38 -17.44 -12.25
CA ALA A 133 15.96 -18.67 -11.71
C ALA A 133 17.42 -18.79 -12.22
N PRO A 134 18.37 -19.17 -11.35
CA PRO A 134 19.75 -19.28 -11.76
C PRO A 134 19.88 -20.23 -12.94
N ILE A 135 20.65 -19.82 -13.94
CA ILE A 135 20.80 -20.58 -15.21
C ILE A 135 21.32 -22.01 -15.03
N TRP A 136 21.99 -22.29 -13.91
CA TRP A 136 22.42 -23.65 -13.57
C TRP A 136 21.27 -24.57 -13.17
N SER A 137 20.12 -24.08 -12.76
CA SER A 137 18.95 -24.91 -12.44
C SER A 137 18.31 -25.57 -13.67
N ALA A 138 18.61 -25.04 -14.87
CA ALA A 138 18.15 -25.58 -16.14
C ALA A 138 19.14 -26.58 -16.75
N ALA A 139 20.40 -26.64 -16.26
CA ALA A 139 21.45 -27.47 -16.82
C ALA A 139 21.52 -28.88 -16.14
N GLU A 140 20.83 -29.09 -15.04
CA GLU A 140 20.89 -30.37 -14.25
C GLU A 140 19.72 -31.31 -14.51
N LEU A 141 18.94 -31.12 -15.56
CA LEU A 141 18.06 -32.20 -16.00
C LEU A 141 18.93 -33.26 -16.72
N PRO A 142 19.11 -34.45 -16.14
CA PRO A 142 19.78 -35.51 -16.87
C PRO A 142 18.97 -35.75 -18.13
N ARG A 143 19.55 -35.45 -19.27
CA ARG A 143 19.03 -35.93 -20.55
C ARG A 143 19.07 -37.46 -20.46
N GLY A 144 17.88 -38.02 -20.38
CA GLY A 144 17.75 -39.47 -20.31
C GLY A 144 18.64 -40.12 -21.35
N CYS A 145 19.51 -40.97 -20.88
CA CYS A 145 20.18 -41.96 -21.73
C CYS A 145 19.13 -42.85 -22.39
N PRO A 146 19.37 -43.27 -23.63
CA PRO A 146 18.48 -44.15 -24.39
C PRO A 146 18.27 -45.49 -23.78
#